data_cb7b2a9ec0bdf66af512caf404d907fc
#
_entry.id   cb7b2a9ec0bdf66af512caf404d907fc
#
_cell.length_a   1.000
_cell.length_b   1.000
_cell.length_c   1.000
_cell.angle_alpha   90.00
_cell.angle_beta   90.00
_cell.angle_gamma   90.00
#
_symmetry.space_group_name_H-M   'P 1'
#
loop_
_entity.id
_entity.type
_entity.pdbx_description
1 polymer ?
#
loop_
_entity_poly.entity_id
_entity_poly.type
_entity_poly.pdbx_seq_one_letter_code
_entity_poly.pdbx_strand_id
1 'polypeptide(L)'
;RRVLFRSPFLAIVIALIACLVVGVVNGYLVGKFKLPPFIATLGTMFVARGIAYMVNGNRNTDAIATGVGKETADAFQNCFYYGKTLGIYNTFWIALVIFVIFFFILSKTRTGRHIYAIGSNVDAAKLSGVNVVSTTVKTYLVSSVCSCVVGLILCAQAGMGNMEAGNMYEMYGVAAGVIGGVSPLGGTGILLGTFADRKSVV
;
A
#
# COMPACT_ATOMS: atom_id res chain seq x y z
N ARG A 1 -18.67 -19.72 -0.07
CA ARG A 1 -17.22 -19.53 0.21
C ARG A 1 -16.31 -20.14 -0.86
N ARG A 2 -16.65 -21.30 -1.49
CA ARG A 2 -15.80 -21.98 -2.49
C ARG A 2 -15.78 -21.30 -3.89
N VAL A 3 -16.70 -20.43 -4.23
CA VAL A 3 -16.82 -19.85 -5.57
C VAL A 3 -15.87 -18.68 -5.81
N LEU A 4 -15.51 -17.91 -4.76
CA LEU A 4 -14.62 -16.76 -4.85
C LEU A 4 -13.14 -17.14 -5.13
N PHE A 5 -12.76 -18.37 -4.80
CA PHE A 5 -11.37 -18.86 -4.98
C PHE A 5 -11.12 -19.58 -6.32
N ARG A 6 -12.10 -19.69 -7.17
CA ARG A 6 -11.99 -20.40 -8.46
C ARG A 6 -11.24 -19.59 -9.53
N SER A 7 -11.07 -18.28 -9.31
CA SER A 7 -10.35 -17.40 -10.22
C SER A 7 -9.45 -16.46 -9.40
N PRO A 8 -8.12 -16.61 -9.43
CA PRO A 8 -7.19 -15.73 -8.72
C PRO A 8 -7.33 -14.28 -9.17
N PHE A 9 -7.70 -14.06 -10.42
CA PHE A 9 -7.96 -12.73 -10.95
C PHE A 9 -9.11 -12.02 -10.23
N LEU A 10 -10.20 -12.73 -9.99
CA LEU A 10 -11.37 -12.18 -9.27
C LEU A 10 -11.02 -11.83 -7.82
N ALA A 11 -10.20 -12.66 -7.15
CA ALA A 11 -9.73 -12.39 -5.80
C ALA A 11 -8.86 -11.13 -5.74
N ILE A 12 -7.96 -10.93 -6.72
CA ILE A 12 -7.12 -9.73 -6.84
C ILE A 12 -7.98 -8.48 -7.03
N VAL A 13 -8.99 -8.54 -7.92
CA VAL A 13 -9.90 -7.41 -8.16
C VAL A 13 -10.68 -7.04 -6.90
N ILE A 14 -11.21 -8.02 -6.17
CA ILE A 14 -11.93 -7.78 -4.92
C ILE A 14 -11.00 -7.17 -3.87
N ALA A 15 -9.78 -7.68 -3.72
CA ALA A 15 -8.78 -7.11 -2.81
C ALA A 15 -8.45 -5.66 -3.16
N LEU A 16 -8.29 -5.36 -4.46
CA LEU A 16 -8.03 -4.00 -4.94
C LEU A 16 -9.20 -3.06 -4.60
N ILE A 17 -10.44 -3.49 -4.85
CA ILE A 17 -11.64 -2.70 -4.52
C ILE A 17 -11.71 -2.44 -3.01
N ALA A 18 -11.48 -3.46 -2.18
CA ALA A 18 -11.48 -3.30 -0.73
C ALA A 18 -10.40 -2.30 -0.26
N CYS A 19 -9.18 -2.38 -0.79
CA CYS A 19 -8.12 -1.44 -0.50
C CYS A 19 -8.46 -0.01 -0.95
N LEU A 20 -9.07 0.15 -2.14
CA LEU A 20 -9.50 1.46 -2.63
C LEU A 20 -10.58 2.09 -1.74
N VAL A 21 -11.55 1.30 -1.26
CA VAL A 21 -12.58 1.78 -0.34
C VAL A 21 -11.93 2.31 0.95
N VAL A 22 -10.99 1.57 1.55
CA VAL A 22 -10.26 2.03 2.74
C VAL A 22 -9.45 3.29 2.42
N GLY A 23 -8.82 3.37 1.25
CA GLY A 23 -8.09 4.56 0.81
C GLY A 23 -8.97 5.80 0.69
N VAL A 24 -10.19 5.66 0.11
CA VAL A 24 -11.16 6.76 0.01
C VAL A 24 -11.61 7.19 1.40
N VAL A 25 -11.96 6.25 2.29
CA VAL A 25 -12.39 6.55 3.66
C VAL A 25 -11.31 7.33 4.40
N ASN A 26 -10.07 6.86 4.40
CA ASN A 26 -8.95 7.56 5.04
C ASN A 26 -8.71 8.94 4.44
N GLY A 27 -8.71 9.03 3.11
CA GLY A 27 -8.52 10.30 2.42
C GLY A 27 -9.61 11.32 2.75
N TYR A 28 -10.84 10.86 2.95
CA TYR A 28 -11.96 11.72 3.31
C TYR A 28 -11.92 12.13 4.78
N LEU A 29 -11.58 11.22 5.69
CA LEU A 29 -11.43 11.49 7.13
C LEU A 29 -10.35 12.56 7.37
N VAL A 30 -9.21 12.43 6.71
CA VAL A 30 -8.11 13.38 6.87
C VAL A 30 -8.37 14.67 6.09
N GLY A 31 -8.83 14.57 4.84
CA GLY A 31 -8.98 15.75 3.96
C GLY A 31 -10.14 16.65 4.34
N LYS A 32 -11.30 16.10 4.72
CA LYS A 32 -12.50 16.88 5.05
C LYS A 32 -12.64 17.13 6.53
N PHE A 33 -12.50 16.09 7.37
CA PHE A 33 -12.65 16.21 8.81
C PHE A 33 -11.39 16.70 9.53
N LYS A 34 -10.26 16.87 8.80
CA LYS A 34 -8.99 17.35 9.34
C LYS A 34 -8.49 16.53 10.55
N LEU A 35 -8.83 15.24 10.58
CA LEU A 35 -8.31 14.34 11.62
C LEU A 35 -6.81 14.16 11.42
N PRO A 36 -6.03 14.02 12.52
CA PRO A 36 -4.62 13.69 12.41
C PRO A 36 -4.42 12.41 11.57
N PRO A 37 -3.59 12.45 10.54
CA PRO A 37 -3.41 11.32 9.60
C PRO A 37 -3.10 10.01 10.30
N PHE A 38 -2.20 10.04 11.28
CA PHE A 38 -1.78 8.86 12.04
C PHE A 38 -2.93 8.20 12.80
N ILE A 39 -3.77 8.99 13.49
CA ILE A 39 -4.89 8.45 14.26
C ILE A 39 -5.96 7.86 13.34
N ALA A 40 -6.29 8.55 12.26
CA ALA A 40 -7.29 8.08 11.30
C ALA A 40 -6.86 6.74 10.66
N THR A 41 -5.61 6.62 10.22
CA THR A 41 -5.11 5.40 9.56
C THR A 41 -4.94 4.23 10.53
N LEU A 42 -4.51 4.46 11.77
CA LEU A 42 -4.47 3.41 12.79
C LEU A 42 -5.88 2.91 13.13
N GLY A 43 -6.85 3.81 13.29
CA GLY A 43 -8.24 3.42 13.56
C GLY A 43 -8.80 2.54 12.45
N THR A 44 -8.64 2.93 11.18
CA THR A 44 -9.11 2.13 10.04
C THR A 44 -8.34 0.82 9.87
N MET A 45 -7.05 0.77 10.21
CA MET A 45 -6.26 -0.47 10.23
C MET A 45 -6.85 -1.49 11.21
N PHE A 46 -7.15 -1.07 12.45
CA PHE A 46 -7.75 -1.98 13.45
C PHE A 46 -9.16 -2.43 13.04
N VAL A 47 -9.96 -1.54 12.46
CA VAL A 47 -11.28 -1.91 11.93
C VAL A 47 -11.14 -2.94 10.80
N ALA A 48 -10.27 -2.70 9.83
CA ALA A 48 -10.04 -3.63 8.72
C ALA A 48 -9.54 -4.99 9.21
N ARG A 49 -8.60 -5.01 10.17
CA ARG A 49 -8.10 -6.23 10.79
C ARG A 49 -9.20 -6.96 11.57
N GLY A 50 -10.02 -6.24 12.34
CA GLY A 50 -11.16 -6.81 13.04
C GLY A 50 -12.17 -7.48 12.09
N ILE A 51 -12.50 -6.83 10.97
CA ILE A 51 -13.36 -7.40 9.92
C ILE A 51 -12.73 -8.67 9.34
N ALA A 52 -11.43 -8.67 9.07
CA ALA A 52 -10.71 -9.83 8.54
C ALA A 52 -10.80 -11.04 9.52
N TYR A 53 -10.61 -10.80 10.81
CA TYR A 53 -10.79 -11.83 11.85
C TYR A 53 -12.21 -12.39 11.91
N MET A 54 -13.22 -11.52 11.84
CA MET A 54 -14.62 -11.94 11.86
C MET A 54 -15.00 -12.77 10.64
N VAL A 55 -14.57 -12.34 9.44
CA VAL A 55 -14.88 -13.03 8.18
C VAL A 55 -14.25 -14.42 8.12
N ASN A 56 -13.05 -14.58 8.66
CA ASN A 56 -12.29 -15.83 8.56
C ASN A 56 -12.40 -16.74 9.81
N GLY A 57 -13.18 -16.33 10.80
CA GLY A 57 -13.39 -17.12 12.02
C GLY A 57 -12.12 -17.30 12.84
N ASN A 58 -11.28 -16.26 12.92
CA ASN A 58 -10.03 -16.22 13.68
C ASN A 58 -9.00 -17.29 13.28
N ARG A 59 -8.99 -17.66 12.01
CA ARG A 59 -8.03 -18.64 11.45
C ARG A 59 -7.40 -18.10 10.18
N ASN A 60 -6.16 -18.49 9.92
CA ASN A 60 -5.54 -18.25 8.61
C ASN A 60 -6.36 -18.96 7.51
N THR A 61 -6.30 -18.43 6.29
CA THR A 61 -6.96 -19.10 5.16
C THR A 61 -6.26 -20.43 4.86
N ASP A 62 -6.99 -21.35 4.22
CA ASP A 62 -6.37 -22.55 3.66
C ASP A 62 -5.32 -22.16 2.60
N ALA A 63 -4.37 -23.06 2.35
CA ALA A 63 -3.36 -22.83 1.33
C ALA A 63 -4.01 -22.53 -0.03
N ILE A 64 -3.46 -21.59 -0.78
CA ILE A 64 -3.97 -21.17 -2.10
C ILE A 64 -4.11 -22.38 -3.03
N ALA A 65 -3.16 -23.32 -2.95
CA ALA A 65 -3.14 -24.54 -3.74
C ALA A 65 -4.38 -25.44 -3.55
N THR A 66 -5.02 -25.40 -2.37
CA THR A 66 -6.23 -26.20 -2.10
C THR A 66 -7.50 -25.60 -2.70
N GLY A 67 -7.50 -24.27 -2.94
CA GLY A 67 -8.66 -23.55 -3.49
C GLY A 67 -8.66 -23.42 -5.01
N VAL A 68 -7.52 -23.18 -5.62
CA VAL A 68 -7.38 -22.76 -7.04
C VAL A 68 -6.67 -23.83 -7.89
N GLY A 69 -6.08 -24.85 -7.25
CA GLY A 69 -5.24 -25.85 -7.91
C GLY A 69 -3.75 -25.50 -7.82
N LYS A 70 -2.90 -26.53 -7.80
CA LYS A 70 -1.45 -26.35 -7.60
C LYS A 70 -0.79 -25.52 -8.71
N GLU A 71 -1.10 -25.79 -9.97
CA GLU A 71 -0.50 -25.07 -11.09
C GLU A 71 -0.76 -23.55 -11.06
N THR A 72 -2.00 -23.18 -10.72
CA THR A 72 -2.37 -21.75 -10.65
C THR A 72 -1.80 -21.08 -9.42
N ALA A 73 -1.69 -21.79 -8.30
CA ALA A 73 -1.05 -21.33 -7.08
C ALA A 73 0.45 -21.10 -7.31
N ASP A 74 1.12 -22.06 -7.95
CA ASP A 74 2.56 -21.96 -8.28
C ASP A 74 2.81 -20.82 -9.28
N ALA A 75 1.94 -20.64 -10.27
CA ALA A 75 2.03 -19.53 -11.22
C ALA A 75 1.88 -18.17 -10.50
N PHE A 76 0.93 -18.05 -9.56
CA PHE A 76 0.75 -16.84 -8.75
C PHE A 76 1.97 -16.56 -7.87
N GLN A 77 2.47 -17.57 -7.16
CA GLN A 77 3.64 -17.44 -6.29
C GLN A 77 4.91 -17.10 -7.09
N ASN A 78 5.12 -17.73 -8.24
CA ASN A 78 6.24 -17.43 -9.11
C ASN A 78 6.14 -16.03 -9.72
N CYS A 79 4.95 -15.58 -10.10
CA CYS A 79 4.76 -14.25 -10.64
C CYS A 79 5.11 -13.15 -9.63
N PHE A 80 4.63 -13.27 -8.38
CA PHE A 80 4.77 -12.21 -7.38
C PHE A 80 6.00 -12.34 -6.49
N TYR A 81 6.50 -13.56 -6.21
CA TYR A 81 7.56 -13.74 -5.23
C TYR A 81 8.71 -14.64 -5.68
N TYR A 82 8.48 -15.94 -5.94
CA TYR A 82 9.55 -16.92 -6.16
C TYR A 82 10.17 -16.89 -7.56
N GLY A 83 9.49 -16.32 -8.55
CA GLY A 83 10.04 -16.21 -9.89
C GLY A 83 11.33 -15.41 -9.93
N LYS A 84 12.31 -15.90 -10.69
CA LYS A 84 13.58 -15.22 -10.92
C LYS A 84 13.67 -14.77 -12.36
N THR A 85 13.81 -13.47 -12.57
CA THR A 85 14.12 -12.87 -13.87
C THR A 85 15.52 -12.29 -13.80
N LEU A 86 16.40 -12.69 -14.70
CA LEU A 86 17.84 -12.30 -14.69
C LEU A 86 18.57 -12.64 -13.37
N GLY A 87 18.18 -13.73 -12.68
CA GLY A 87 18.78 -14.14 -11.41
C GLY A 87 18.29 -13.37 -10.16
N ILE A 88 17.42 -12.39 -10.33
CA ILE A 88 16.83 -11.57 -9.26
C ILE A 88 15.35 -11.93 -9.06
N TYR A 89 14.88 -11.95 -7.82
CA TYR A 89 13.47 -12.22 -7.50
C TYR A 89 12.53 -11.19 -8.14
N ASN A 90 11.39 -11.64 -8.65
CA ASN A 90 10.40 -10.79 -9.30
C ASN A 90 9.87 -9.66 -8.39
N THR A 91 9.84 -9.88 -7.08
CA THR A 91 9.49 -8.87 -6.09
C THR A 91 10.33 -7.59 -6.20
N PHE A 92 11.63 -7.73 -6.51
CA PHE A 92 12.51 -6.57 -6.71
C PHE A 92 12.10 -5.76 -7.95
N TRP A 93 11.76 -6.44 -9.05
CA TRP A 93 11.33 -5.78 -10.27
C TRP A 93 10.00 -5.05 -10.09
N ILE A 94 9.05 -5.66 -9.36
CA ILE A 94 7.78 -5.02 -9.01
C ILE A 94 8.04 -3.76 -8.17
N ALA A 95 8.90 -3.84 -7.16
CA ALA A 95 9.25 -2.69 -6.33
C ALA A 95 9.94 -1.58 -7.15
N LEU A 96 10.84 -1.95 -8.06
CA LEU A 96 11.54 -1.00 -8.93
C LEU A 96 10.57 -0.29 -9.89
N VAL A 97 9.64 -1.00 -10.50
CA VAL A 97 8.62 -0.41 -11.39
C VAL A 97 7.76 0.58 -10.63
N ILE A 98 7.26 0.18 -9.44
CA ILE A 98 6.47 1.06 -8.58
C ILE A 98 7.29 2.31 -8.20
N PHE A 99 8.54 2.13 -7.82
CA PHE A 99 9.43 3.24 -7.48
C PHE A 99 9.59 4.23 -8.65
N VAL A 100 9.86 3.75 -9.85
CA VAL A 100 10.03 4.59 -11.04
C VAL A 100 8.74 5.36 -11.36
N ILE A 101 7.58 4.70 -11.28
CA ILE A 101 6.27 5.34 -11.49
C ILE A 101 6.08 6.49 -10.49
N PHE A 102 6.31 6.23 -9.19
CA PHE A 102 6.12 7.26 -8.17
C PHE A 102 7.16 8.37 -8.24
N PHE A 103 8.40 8.04 -8.57
CA PHE A 103 9.43 9.04 -8.81
C PHE A 103 9.00 10.00 -9.92
N PHE A 104 8.47 9.47 -11.03
CA PHE A 104 7.97 10.29 -12.13
C PHE A 104 6.76 11.14 -11.72
N ILE A 105 5.77 10.53 -11.04
CA ILE A 105 4.57 11.22 -10.59
C ILE A 105 4.91 12.38 -9.64
N LEU A 106 5.75 12.14 -8.63
CA LEU A 106 6.12 13.16 -7.65
C LEU A 106 6.99 14.27 -8.25
N SER A 107 7.95 13.90 -9.12
CA SER A 107 8.92 14.86 -9.67
C SER A 107 8.38 15.69 -10.84
N LYS A 108 7.54 15.08 -11.69
CA LYS A 108 7.19 15.68 -13.01
C LYS A 108 5.71 16.06 -13.15
N THR A 109 4.80 15.58 -12.28
CA THR A 109 3.37 15.86 -12.46
C THR A 109 2.86 17.03 -11.60
N ARG A 110 1.71 17.58 -12.00
CA ARG A 110 0.99 18.60 -11.22
C ARG A 110 0.55 18.06 -9.86
N THR A 111 0.19 16.79 -9.79
CA THR A 111 -0.24 16.13 -8.55
C THR A 111 0.89 16.12 -7.53
N GLY A 112 2.13 15.79 -7.95
CA GLY A 112 3.30 15.83 -7.06
C GLY A 112 3.53 17.22 -6.48
N ARG A 113 3.48 18.26 -7.31
CA ARG A 113 3.62 19.65 -6.85
C ARG A 113 2.53 20.05 -5.84
N HIS A 114 1.28 19.64 -6.07
CA HIS A 114 0.18 19.91 -5.13
C HIS A 114 0.39 19.18 -3.79
N ILE A 115 0.92 17.96 -3.81
CA ILE A 115 1.22 17.19 -2.59
C ILE A 115 2.28 17.93 -1.74
N TYR A 116 3.38 18.35 -2.37
CA TYR A 116 4.43 19.14 -1.68
C TYR A 116 3.92 20.48 -1.16
N ALA A 117 3.11 21.19 -1.96
CA ALA A 117 2.52 22.46 -1.56
C ALA A 117 1.61 22.32 -0.31
N ILE A 118 0.75 21.30 -0.28
CA ILE A 118 -0.11 21.02 0.87
C ILE A 118 0.73 20.61 2.09
N GLY A 119 1.79 19.84 1.89
CA GLY A 119 2.69 19.44 2.96
C GLY A 119 3.46 20.59 3.58
N SER A 120 3.81 21.63 2.79
CA SER A 120 4.51 22.81 3.29
C SER A 120 3.58 23.78 4.02
N ASN A 121 2.45 24.13 3.43
CA ASN A 121 1.46 25.01 4.05
C ASN A 121 0.08 24.82 3.39
N VAL A 122 -0.85 24.28 4.16
CA VAL A 122 -2.21 23.95 3.70
C VAL A 122 -2.99 25.20 3.30
N ASP A 123 -2.84 26.30 4.05
CA ASP A 123 -3.61 27.52 3.79
C ASP A 123 -3.06 28.29 2.56
N ALA A 124 -1.75 28.34 2.42
CA ALA A 124 -1.13 28.89 1.21
C ALA A 124 -1.51 28.09 -0.04
N ALA A 125 -1.55 26.77 0.05
CA ALA A 125 -1.99 25.91 -1.05
C ALA A 125 -3.45 26.15 -1.45
N LYS A 126 -4.35 26.36 -0.48
CA LYS A 126 -5.75 26.74 -0.75
C LYS A 126 -5.88 28.08 -1.44
N LEU A 127 -5.14 29.09 -0.98
CA LEU A 127 -5.13 30.41 -1.59
C LEU A 127 -4.61 30.36 -3.03
N SER A 128 -3.71 29.42 -3.33
CA SER A 128 -3.21 29.17 -4.68
C SER A 128 -4.17 28.32 -5.55
N GLY A 129 -5.41 28.08 -5.09
CA GLY A 129 -6.43 27.34 -5.83
C GLY A 129 -6.29 25.81 -5.81
N VAL A 130 -5.44 25.24 -4.96
CA VAL A 130 -5.29 23.79 -4.83
C VAL A 130 -6.44 23.21 -4.02
N ASN A 131 -7.16 22.24 -4.59
CA ASN A 131 -8.19 21.52 -3.87
C ASN A 131 -7.54 20.50 -2.91
N VAL A 132 -7.42 20.88 -1.63
CA VAL A 132 -6.76 20.08 -0.60
C VAL A 132 -7.43 18.73 -0.41
N VAL A 133 -8.77 18.70 -0.32
CA VAL A 133 -9.51 17.43 -0.08
C VAL A 133 -9.28 16.44 -1.22
N SER A 134 -9.43 16.88 -2.46
CA SER A 134 -9.23 16.03 -3.63
C SER A 134 -7.78 15.51 -3.72
N THR A 135 -6.80 16.37 -3.44
CA THR A 135 -5.39 15.98 -3.47
C THR A 135 -5.07 14.97 -2.36
N THR A 136 -5.58 15.20 -1.15
CA THR A 136 -5.42 14.25 -0.03
C THR A 136 -6.03 12.91 -0.35
N VAL A 137 -7.27 12.86 -0.86
CA VAL A 137 -7.93 11.60 -1.26
C VAL A 137 -7.11 10.87 -2.32
N LYS A 138 -6.59 11.56 -3.33
CA LYS A 138 -5.72 10.95 -4.35
C LYS A 138 -4.45 10.35 -3.75
N THR A 139 -3.84 11.00 -2.78
CA THR A 139 -2.64 10.50 -2.09
C THR A 139 -2.94 9.22 -1.33
N TYR A 140 -4.07 9.17 -0.61
CA TYR A 140 -4.49 7.94 0.10
C TYR A 140 -4.90 6.81 -0.85
N LEU A 141 -5.53 7.11 -1.99
CA LEU A 141 -5.83 6.12 -3.02
C LEU A 141 -4.56 5.47 -3.56
N VAL A 142 -3.56 6.28 -3.85
CA VAL A 142 -2.25 5.81 -4.31
C VAL A 142 -1.59 4.92 -3.25
N SER A 143 -1.58 5.34 -2.00
CA SER A 143 -1.05 4.56 -0.88
C SER A 143 -1.78 3.22 -0.72
N SER A 144 -3.12 3.20 -0.87
CA SER A 144 -3.91 1.98 -0.75
C SER A 144 -3.64 0.98 -1.88
N VAL A 145 -3.38 1.46 -3.10
CA VAL A 145 -2.96 0.59 -4.22
C VAL A 145 -1.60 -0.05 -3.92
N CYS A 146 -0.64 0.72 -3.43
CA CYS A 146 0.67 0.18 -3.03
C CYS A 146 0.52 -0.87 -1.91
N SER A 147 -0.32 -0.60 -0.91
CA SER A 147 -0.60 -1.54 0.17
C SER A 147 -1.24 -2.83 -0.34
N CYS A 148 -2.11 -2.74 -1.35
CA CYS A 148 -2.69 -3.91 -2.01
C CYS A 148 -1.61 -4.78 -2.67
N VAL A 149 -0.67 -4.17 -3.41
CA VAL A 149 0.43 -4.90 -4.05
C VAL A 149 1.32 -5.59 -3.00
N VAL A 150 1.65 -4.90 -1.91
CA VAL A 150 2.41 -5.51 -0.78
C VAL A 150 1.64 -6.68 -0.18
N GLY A 151 0.32 -6.53 0.04
CA GLY A 151 -0.53 -7.62 0.53
C GLY A 151 -0.53 -8.85 -0.39
N LEU A 152 -0.56 -8.64 -1.72
CA LEU A 152 -0.47 -9.73 -2.70
C LEU A 152 0.90 -10.43 -2.66
N ILE A 153 1.98 -9.68 -2.50
CA ILE A 153 3.33 -10.23 -2.36
C ILE A 153 3.45 -11.07 -1.08
N LEU A 154 2.95 -10.58 0.05
CA LEU A 154 2.95 -11.32 1.32
C LEU A 154 2.10 -12.59 1.25
N CYS A 155 0.94 -12.52 0.58
CA CYS A 155 0.08 -13.66 0.34
C CYS A 155 0.77 -14.71 -0.56
N ALA A 156 1.49 -14.28 -1.60
CA ALA A 156 2.28 -15.16 -2.46
C ALA A 156 3.45 -15.80 -1.73
N GLN A 157 4.12 -15.05 -0.86
CA GLN A 157 5.23 -15.54 -0.02
C GLN A 157 4.77 -16.63 0.96
N ALA A 158 3.66 -16.39 1.65
CA ALA A 158 3.14 -17.33 2.65
C ALA A 158 2.39 -18.52 2.03
N GLY A 159 1.96 -18.41 0.76
CA GLY A 159 1.11 -19.41 0.11
C GLY A 159 -0.31 -19.50 0.71
N MET A 160 -0.65 -18.60 1.62
CA MET A 160 -1.94 -18.51 2.30
C MET A 160 -2.23 -17.06 2.74
N GLY A 161 -3.48 -16.75 3.05
CA GLY A 161 -3.83 -15.50 3.72
C GLY A 161 -3.53 -15.60 5.21
N ASN A 162 -2.48 -14.93 5.66
CA ASN A 162 -2.12 -14.87 7.07
C ASN A 162 -2.73 -13.62 7.71
N MET A 163 -3.44 -13.79 8.82
CA MET A 163 -4.09 -12.70 9.58
C MET A 163 -3.09 -11.70 10.18
N GLU A 164 -1.90 -12.18 10.52
CA GLU A 164 -0.83 -11.37 11.11
C GLU A 164 0.15 -10.80 10.07
N ALA A 165 -0.10 -11.07 8.78
CA ALA A 165 0.75 -10.55 7.73
C ALA A 165 0.80 -9.01 7.79
N GLY A 166 2.00 -8.46 7.64
CA GLY A 166 2.21 -7.01 7.66
C GLY A 166 2.08 -6.35 9.04
N ASN A 167 2.03 -7.12 10.13
CA ASN A 167 2.04 -6.54 11.47
C ASN A 167 3.35 -5.77 11.72
N MET A 168 3.25 -4.54 12.26
CA MET A 168 4.37 -3.62 12.49
C MET A 168 5.04 -3.06 11.22
N TYR A 169 4.61 -3.41 10.00
CA TYR A 169 5.21 -2.89 8.77
C TYR A 169 4.96 -1.38 8.59
N GLU A 170 3.90 -0.85 9.19
CA GLU A 170 3.66 0.58 9.25
C GLU A 170 4.79 1.32 9.97
N MET A 171 5.32 0.76 11.05
CA MET A 171 6.43 1.34 11.81
C MET A 171 7.74 1.31 11.00
N TYR A 172 8.02 0.18 10.33
CA TYR A 172 9.19 0.07 9.44
C TYR A 172 9.08 1.04 8.26
N GLY A 173 7.86 1.21 7.70
CA GLY A 173 7.63 2.16 6.62
C GLY A 173 7.86 3.61 7.04
N VAL A 174 7.40 4.01 8.23
CA VAL A 174 7.65 5.34 8.80
C VAL A 174 9.14 5.54 9.09
N ALA A 175 9.79 4.55 9.73
CA ALA A 175 11.21 4.62 10.03
C ALA A 175 12.06 4.79 8.76
N ALA A 176 11.82 3.95 7.74
CA ALA A 176 12.52 4.06 6.45
C ALA A 176 12.27 5.41 5.77
N GLY A 177 11.06 5.96 5.85
CA GLY A 177 10.76 7.28 5.32
C GLY A 177 11.53 8.40 6.01
N VAL A 178 11.55 8.39 7.34
CA VAL A 178 12.23 9.42 8.17
C VAL A 178 13.74 9.36 7.97
N ILE A 179 14.34 8.17 8.03
CA ILE A 179 15.77 7.98 7.81
C ILE A 179 16.14 8.36 6.36
N GLY A 180 15.28 8.03 5.40
CA GLY A 180 15.42 8.42 3.98
C GLY A 180 15.26 9.91 3.68
N GLY A 181 15.04 10.76 4.70
CA GLY A 181 14.95 12.22 4.57
C GLY A 181 13.58 12.77 4.27
N VAL A 182 12.52 11.99 4.48
CA VAL A 182 11.14 12.51 4.41
C VAL A 182 10.77 13.15 5.75
N SER A 183 10.40 14.43 5.73
CA SER A 183 9.98 15.13 6.95
C SER A 183 8.59 14.64 7.42
N PRO A 184 8.46 14.19 8.68
CA PRO A 184 7.16 13.83 9.25
C PRO A 184 6.18 15.01 9.32
N LEU A 185 6.71 16.24 9.35
CA LEU A 185 5.93 17.48 9.37
C LEU A 185 5.42 17.88 7.97
N GLY A 186 5.88 17.20 6.92
CA GLY A 186 5.49 17.44 5.53
C GLY A 186 6.37 18.45 4.80
N GLY A 187 6.05 18.69 3.55
CA GLY A 187 6.66 19.71 2.69
C GLY A 187 8.00 19.36 2.06
N THR A 188 8.77 18.48 2.65
CA THR A 188 10.07 18.05 2.13
C THR A 188 10.21 16.52 2.16
N GLY A 189 10.84 15.96 1.13
CA GLY A 189 11.12 14.54 1.07
C GLY A 189 11.90 14.19 -0.20
N ILE A 190 12.86 13.27 -0.06
CA ILE A 190 13.67 12.76 -1.17
C ILE A 190 13.35 11.27 -1.34
N LEU A 191 12.62 10.93 -2.41
CA LEU A 191 12.23 9.54 -2.68
C LEU A 191 13.44 8.62 -2.88
N LEU A 192 14.52 9.14 -3.50
CA LEU A 192 15.77 8.39 -3.68
C LEU A 192 16.41 8.02 -2.34
N GLY A 193 16.38 8.89 -1.33
CA GLY A 193 16.88 8.61 0.02
C GLY A 193 16.13 7.45 0.65
N THR A 194 14.81 7.48 0.62
CA THR A 194 13.96 6.42 1.18
C THR A 194 14.19 5.06 0.51
N PHE A 195 14.46 5.05 -0.80
CA PHE A 195 14.75 3.81 -1.53
C PHE A 195 16.14 3.24 -1.20
N ALA A 196 17.15 4.12 -1.07
CA ALA A 196 18.52 3.73 -0.77
C ALA A 196 18.69 3.21 0.66
N ASP A 197 17.94 3.76 1.61
CA ASP A 197 18.06 3.46 3.04
C ASP A 197 17.41 2.12 3.45
N ARG A 198 16.62 1.49 2.58
CA ARG A 198 16.02 0.17 2.85
C ARG A 198 17.07 -0.92 3.17
N LYS A 199 18.35 -0.69 2.87
CA LYS A 199 19.44 -1.62 3.21
C LYS A 199 19.91 -1.54 4.66
N SER A 200 19.56 -0.47 5.39
CA SER A 200 20.02 -0.27 6.77
C SER A 200 19.07 -0.81 7.84
N VAL A 201 17.88 -1.29 7.45
CA VAL A 201 16.80 -1.73 8.37
C VAL A 201 16.63 -3.27 8.41
N VAL A 202 17.56 -4.02 7.77
CA VAL A 202 17.57 -5.51 7.83
C VAL A 202 18.73 -5.99 8.66
#